data_3ce36c5f013354af627790913ccaa116
#
_entry.id   3ce36c5f013354af627790913ccaa116
#
_cell.length_a   1.000
_cell.length_b   1.000
_cell.length_c   1.000
_cell.angle_alpha   90.00
_cell.angle_beta   90.00
_cell.angle_gamma   90.00
#
_symmetry.space_group_name_H-M   'P 1'
#
loop_
_entity.id
_entity.type
_entity.pdbx_description
1 polymer ?
#
loop_
_entity_poly.entity_id
_entity_poly.type
_entity_poly.pdbx_seq_one_letter_code
_entity_poly.pdbx_strand_id
1 'polypeptide(L)'
;MSDGCPATPSGPDAGPELFTWEFATDPYPAYAWLRENSPVHRTALPSGVEAWLVTRYADARQALADTRLSKNPAHHAGPANAKGKTGIPGERKAELMTHLLNIDPPDHTRLRRLVSKAFTPRRVAEFAPRVQELTDSLIDAFIEEGKADLIHDFAFPLPIYAICDLLGVPREDQDDFRDWAGMMIRHGGGPRGGVARSVKKMRGYLAELIHRKRENPGDDLISGLIKASDHGEHLTENEAAAMAFILLFAGFETTVNLIGNGIYALLRNPAQRERLERSLEAGETGLLATGVEELLRYDGPVELATWRYATEPVALGGQVIAAGDPVLVVLAAADRDPGRFQNADTLDLARSDNQHLGYGHGIHYCLGAPLARLEGRVALATLLKRLPDLRLAAEHADLRWRGGLIMRGLRTLPVEFVPGHTAPEGDILSTP
;
A
#
# COMPACT_ATOMS: atom_id res chain seq x y z
N MET A 1 -8.09 41.67 -11.08
CA MET A 1 -6.67 41.81 -10.78
C MET A 1 -6.15 40.42 -10.59
N SER A 2 -5.44 39.91 -11.57
CA SER A 2 -4.92 38.55 -11.66
C SER A 2 -3.59 38.52 -10.91
N ASP A 3 -3.59 37.95 -9.71
CA ASP A 3 -2.36 37.69 -8.98
C ASP A 3 -1.64 36.52 -9.63
N GLY A 4 -0.52 36.84 -10.27
CA GLY A 4 0.34 35.91 -10.96
C GLY A 4 0.99 34.94 -9.97
N CYS A 5 0.80 33.67 -10.23
CA CYS A 5 1.66 32.57 -9.73
C CYS A 5 3.10 32.86 -10.19
N PRO A 6 4.14 32.82 -9.33
CA PRO A 6 5.51 33.00 -9.78
C PRO A 6 5.87 31.89 -10.76
N ALA A 7 6.28 32.31 -11.97
CA ALA A 7 6.75 31.40 -13.01
C ALA A 7 7.99 30.63 -12.52
N THR A 8 7.93 29.32 -12.62
CA THR A 8 9.07 28.41 -12.44
C THR A 8 10.16 28.74 -13.47
N PRO A 9 11.46 28.69 -13.13
CA PRO A 9 12.54 28.95 -14.05
C PRO A 9 12.58 27.90 -15.17
N SER A 10 12.29 28.31 -16.38
CA SER A 10 12.47 27.51 -17.60
C SER A 10 13.90 27.72 -18.12
N GLY A 11 14.81 26.82 -17.70
CA GLY A 11 16.19 26.75 -18.20
C GLY A 11 16.58 25.28 -18.40
N PRO A 12 17.64 24.98 -19.19
CA PRO A 12 18.09 23.59 -19.41
C PRO A 12 18.56 22.86 -18.13
N ASP A 13 18.69 23.56 -17.00
CA ASP A 13 19.02 23.02 -15.68
C ASP A 13 17.79 22.90 -14.74
N ALA A 14 16.59 23.23 -15.21
CA ALA A 14 15.38 23.06 -14.43
C ALA A 14 15.06 21.54 -14.33
N GLY A 15 15.06 20.99 -13.10
CA GLY A 15 14.67 19.61 -12.84
C GLY A 15 13.22 19.31 -13.29
N PRO A 16 12.81 18.04 -13.26
CA PRO A 16 11.48 17.64 -13.72
C PRO A 16 10.38 18.29 -12.87
N GLU A 17 9.26 18.63 -13.52
CA GLU A 17 8.06 19.03 -12.80
C GLU A 17 7.47 17.82 -12.07
N LEU A 18 7.39 17.91 -10.74
CA LEU A 18 6.84 16.86 -9.87
C LEU A 18 5.37 17.13 -9.57
N PHE A 19 4.62 16.06 -9.26
CA PHE A 19 3.23 16.11 -8.81
C PHE A 19 2.23 16.69 -9.83
N THR A 20 2.60 16.70 -11.12
CA THR A 20 1.68 17.01 -12.22
C THR A 20 0.86 15.76 -12.59
N TRP A 21 -0.09 15.95 -13.51
CA TRP A 21 -0.87 14.82 -14.04
C TRP A 21 0.01 13.84 -14.86
N GLU A 22 0.91 14.38 -15.66
CA GLU A 22 1.88 13.62 -16.45
C GLU A 22 2.79 12.81 -15.54
N PHE A 23 3.32 13.44 -14.48
CA PHE A 23 4.10 12.77 -13.45
C PHE A 23 3.30 11.64 -12.78
N ALA A 24 2.03 11.86 -12.42
CA ALA A 24 1.21 10.80 -11.81
C ALA A 24 0.99 9.62 -12.75
N THR A 25 0.97 9.85 -14.08
CA THR A 25 0.83 8.80 -15.09
C THR A 25 2.11 7.97 -15.21
N ASP A 26 3.27 8.61 -15.34
CA ASP A 26 4.58 7.95 -15.39
C ASP A 26 5.64 8.77 -14.62
N PRO A 27 5.87 8.47 -13.33
CA PRO A 27 6.83 9.20 -12.51
C PRO A 27 8.29 8.77 -12.74
N TYR A 28 8.52 7.63 -13.40
CA TYR A 28 9.84 6.98 -13.47
C TYR A 28 10.90 7.79 -14.20
N PRO A 29 10.62 8.52 -15.31
CA PRO A 29 11.60 9.41 -15.94
C PRO A 29 12.06 10.53 -15.00
N ALA A 30 11.13 11.13 -14.27
CA ALA A 30 11.44 12.16 -13.27
C ALA A 30 12.28 11.59 -12.12
N TYR A 31 11.95 10.41 -11.64
CA TYR A 31 12.73 9.73 -10.60
C TYR A 31 14.11 9.31 -11.08
N ALA A 32 14.29 8.90 -12.33
CA ALA A 32 15.61 8.63 -12.91
C ALA A 32 16.46 9.90 -12.89
N TRP A 33 15.92 11.01 -13.35
CA TRP A 33 16.61 12.31 -13.31
C TRP A 33 17.02 12.71 -11.87
N LEU A 34 16.11 12.58 -10.91
CA LEU A 34 16.40 12.87 -9.49
C LEU A 34 17.53 11.99 -8.95
N ARG A 35 17.50 10.68 -9.20
CA ARG A 35 18.57 9.76 -8.75
C ARG A 35 19.95 10.16 -9.27
N GLU A 36 20.02 10.64 -10.50
CA GLU A 36 21.28 11.03 -11.13
C GLU A 36 21.78 12.40 -10.66
N ASN A 37 20.88 13.40 -10.62
CA ASN A 37 21.24 14.80 -10.48
C ASN A 37 21.01 15.39 -9.09
N SER A 38 19.99 14.89 -8.35
CA SER A 38 19.62 15.41 -7.03
C SER A 38 19.00 14.28 -6.15
N PRO A 39 19.80 13.30 -5.73
CA PRO A 39 19.28 12.08 -5.08
C PRO A 39 18.61 12.33 -3.73
N VAL A 40 18.97 13.39 -3.04
CA VAL A 40 18.27 13.93 -1.86
C VAL A 40 17.83 15.34 -2.24
N HIS A 41 16.57 15.46 -2.63
CA HIS A 41 16.02 16.65 -3.30
C HIS A 41 15.01 17.36 -2.42
N ARG A 42 15.21 18.68 -2.19
CA ARG A 42 14.24 19.51 -1.47
C ARG A 42 13.21 20.08 -2.44
N THR A 43 11.94 19.90 -2.14
CA THR A 43 10.84 20.35 -3.01
C THR A 43 9.62 20.78 -2.21
N ALA A 44 8.81 21.67 -2.79
CA ALA A 44 7.49 21.99 -2.27
C ALA A 44 6.47 20.93 -2.73
N LEU A 45 5.76 20.33 -1.80
CA LEU A 45 4.68 19.39 -2.08
C LEU A 45 3.40 20.13 -2.49
N PRO A 46 2.40 19.46 -3.11
CA PRO A 46 1.12 20.08 -3.48
C PRO A 46 0.37 20.72 -2.31
N SER A 47 0.67 20.30 -1.08
CA SER A 47 0.13 20.90 0.16
C SER A 47 0.79 22.21 0.56
N GLY A 48 1.87 22.64 -0.13
CA GLY A 48 2.73 23.76 0.22
C GLY A 48 3.75 23.46 1.34
N VAL A 49 3.89 22.21 1.75
CA VAL A 49 4.90 21.76 2.72
C VAL A 49 6.20 21.52 1.98
N GLU A 50 7.30 22.14 2.42
CA GLU A 50 8.66 21.81 1.97
C GLU A 50 9.09 20.48 2.57
N ALA A 51 9.61 19.55 1.75
CA ALA A 51 10.09 18.26 2.18
C ALA A 51 11.31 17.79 1.38
N TRP A 52 12.07 16.89 1.95
CA TRP A 52 13.17 16.19 1.29
C TRP A 52 12.68 14.88 0.68
N LEU A 53 12.94 14.66 -0.60
CA LEU A 53 12.72 13.41 -1.31
C LEU A 53 14.03 12.63 -1.39
N VAL A 54 14.03 11.36 -0.99
CA VAL A 54 15.20 10.46 -1.02
C VAL A 54 14.98 9.39 -2.07
N THR A 55 15.78 9.35 -3.14
CA THR A 55 15.48 8.58 -4.36
C THR A 55 16.43 7.42 -4.67
N ARG A 56 17.70 7.45 -4.23
CA ARG A 56 18.64 6.33 -4.42
C ARG A 56 18.38 5.21 -3.41
N TYR A 57 18.54 3.98 -3.82
CA TYR A 57 18.30 2.81 -2.97
C TYR A 57 19.15 2.81 -1.68
N ALA A 58 20.44 3.12 -1.77
CA ALA A 58 21.33 3.13 -0.60
C ALA A 58 20.91 4.19 0.42
N ASP A 59 20.61 5.42 -0.05
CA ASP A 59 20.14 6.53 0.78
C ASP A 59 18.75 6.24 1.37
N ALA A 60 17.85 5.67 0.57
CA ALA A 60 16.52 5.26 0.99
C ALA A 60 16.57 4.22 2.10
N ARG A 61 17.40 3.18 1.94
CA ARG A 61 17.59 2.15 2.95
C ARG A 61 18.19 2.70 4.24
N GLN A 62 19.17 3.61 4.15
CA GLN A 62 19.72 4.33 5.28
C GLN A 62 18.64 5.15 5.99
N ALA A 63 17.90 6.00 5.26
CA ALA A 63 16.87 6.85 5.82
C ALA A 63 15.73 6.05 6.49
N LEU A 64 15.36 4.89 5.94
CA LEU A 64 14.34 4.02 6.51
C LEU A 64 14.76 3.39 7.85
N ALA A 65 16.06 3.22 8.10
CA ALA A 65 16.61 2.63 9.32
C ALA A 65 17.15 3.66 10.31
N ASP A 66 17.29 4.94 9.91
CA ASP A 66 17.88 5.97 10.76
C ASP A 66 16.89 6.42 11.84
N THR A 67 17.25 6.19 13.12
CA THR A 67 16.42 6.55 14.28
C THR A 67 16.28 8.05 14.51
N ARG A 68 17.15 8.87 13.90
CA ARG A 68 17.06 10.33 13.93
C ARG A 68 15.94 10.86 13.00
N LEU A 69 15.44 10.01 12.10
CA LEU A 69 14.30 10.31 11.24
C LEU A 69 13.02 9.74 11.88
N SER A 70 12.49 10.48 12.86
CA SER A 70 11.34 10.15 13.69
C SER A 70 10.05 10.01 12.89
N LYS A 71 9.16 9.13 13.33
CA LYS A 71 7.79 9.00 12.81
C LYS A 71 6.81 9.93 13.52
N ASN A 72 7.21 10.55 14.62
CA ASN A 72 6.34 11.41 15.41
C ASN A 72 6.19 12.80 14.75
N PRO A 73 4.99 13.21 14.30
CA PRO A 73 4.75 14.51 13.68
C PRO A 73 5.07 15.71 14.58
N ALA A 74 5.17 15.51 15.89
CA ALA A 74 5.53 16.56 16.85
C ALA A 74 6.95 17.13 16.60
N HIS A 75 7.82 16.38 15.93
CA HIS A 75 9.16 16.84 15.56
C HIS A 75 9.20 17.75 14.33
N HIS A 76 8.08 17.96 13.62
CA HIS A 76 8.05 18.89 12.49
C HIS A 76 8.13 20.36 12.94
N ALA A 77 9.10 21.12 12.44
CA ALA A 77 9.35 22.50 12.83
C ALA A 77 8.43 23.54 12.15
N GLY A 78 7.68 23.16 11.12
CA GLY A 78 6.89 24.10 10.28
C GLY A 78 5.47 24.37 10.75
N PRO A 79 4.79 25.38 10.17
CA PRO A 79 3.40 25.75 10.49
C PRO A 79 2.39 24.63 10.16
N ALA A 80 2.79 23.60 9.41
CA ALA A 80 1.97 22.42 9.16
C ALA A 80 1.74 21.60 10.44
N ASN A 81 2.64 21.68 11.45
CA ASN A 81 2.45 21.06 12.75
C ASN A 81 1.21 21.59 13.47
N ALA A 82 0.92 22.90 13.33
CA ALA A 82 -0.29 23.52 13.88
C ALA A 82 -1.60 23.04 13.22
N LYS A 83 -1.53 22.36 12.06
CA LYS A 83 -2.70 21.90 11.27
C LYS A 83 -2.84 20.39 11.14
N GLY A 84 -1.92 19.57 11.70
CA GLY A 84 -2.01 18.09 11.77
C GLY A 84 -2.29 17.43 10.41
N LYS A 85 -1.60 17.83 9.33
CA LYS A 85 -1.78 17.24 8.01
C LYS A 85 -0.77 16.11 7.79
N THR A 86 -1.06 14.93 8.32
CA THR A 86 -0.21 13.74 8.16
C THR A 86 -0.50 12.91 6.90
N GLY A 87 -1.57 13.25 6.18
CA GLY A 87 -1.94 12.54 4.93
C GLY A 87 -2.90 11.38 5.12
N ILE A 88 -3.10 10.88 6.35
CA ILE A 88 -4.11 9.85 6.63
C ILE A 88 -5.44 10.53 7.00
N PRO A 89 -6.54 10.25 6.29
CA PRO A 89 -7.83 10.85 6.61
C PRO A 89 -8.28 10.49 8.04
N GLY A 90 -8.58 11.52 8.86
CA GLY A 90 -9.10 11.33 10.22
C GLY A 90 -8.07 11.31 11.35
N GLU A 91 -6.78 11.33 11.07
CA GLU A 91 -5.67 11.32 12.05
C GLU A 91 -5.61 12.52 13.01
N ARG A 92 -6.45 13.55 12.83
CA ARG A 92 -6.40 14.80 13.60
C ARG A 92 -6.79 14.68 15.08
N LYS A 93 -7.27 13.50 15.54
CA LYS A 93 -7.58 13.29 16.96
C LYS A 93 -6.46 12.47 17.58
N ALA A 94 -5.86 12.99 18.65
CA ALA A 94 -4.74 12.39 19.37
C ALA A 94 -4.93 10.89 19.67
N GLU A 95 -6.17 10.45 19.87
CA GLU A 95 -6.54 9.06 20.15
C GLU A 95 -6.24 8.08 19.01
N LEU A 96 -6.27 8.51 17.73
CA LEU A 96 -5.94 7.68 16.57
C LEU A 96 -4.51 7.82 16.09
N MET A 97 -3.74 8.76 16.66
CA MET A 97 -2.35 8.99 16.30
C MET A 97 -1.38 7.99 16.94
N THR A 98 -1.82 7.29 17.98
CA THR A 98 -0.97 6.35 18.73
C THR A 98 -1.01 4.96 18.10
N HIS A 99 -0.51 4.85 16.88
CA HIS A 99 -0.35 3.57 16.18
C HIS A 99 1.06 3.42 15.60
N LEU A 100 1.42 2.22 15.18
CA LEU A 100 2.77 1.84 14.77
C LEU A 100 3.41 2.71 13.69
N LEU A 101 2.64 3.41 12.85
CA LEU A 101 3.20 4.27 11.80
C LEU A 101 3.63 5.67 12.28
N ASN A 102 3.17 6.11 13.47
CA ASN A 102 3.34 7.49 13.95
C ASN A 102 4.06 7.58 15.31
N ILE A 103 4.66 6.50 15.76
CA ILE A 103 5.37 6.44 17.04
C ILE A 103 6.77 5.86 16.86
N ASP A 104 7.66 6.25 17.78
CA ASP A 104 9.04 5.81 17.85
C ASP A 104 9.29 4.90 19.05
N PRO A 105 10.44 4.20 19.13
CA PRO A 105 10.84 3.53 20.34
C PRO A 105 10.92 4.49 21.55
N PRO A 106 10.59 4.04 22.79
CA PRO A 106 10.29 2.65 23.15
C PRO A 106 8.86 2.18 22.86
N ASP A 107 7.90 3.09 22.69
CA ASP A 107 6.47 2.76 22.52
C ASP A 107 6.22 1.93 21.25
N HIS A 108 6.86 2.29 20.12
CA HIS A 108 6.80 1.49 18.90
C HIS A 108 7.22 0.05 19.17
N THR A 109 8.34 -0.18 19.85
CA THR A 109 8.86 -1.52 20.12
C THR A 109 7.89 -2.34 20.96
N ARG A 110 7.29 -1.72 21.98
CA ARG A 110 6.28 -2.33 22.84
C ARG A 110 5.04 -2.73 22.03
N LEU A 111 4.44 -1.79 21.32
CA LEU A 111 3.24 -2.06 20.51
C LEU A 111 3.50 -3.07 19.41
N ARG A 112 4.66 -2.98 18.73
CA ARG A 112 5.04 -3.93 17.68
C ARG A 112 5.10 -5.38 18.18
N ARG A 113 5.69 -5.60 19.38
CA ARG A 113 5.75 -6.94 19.99
C ARG A 113 4.36 -7.49 20.29
N LEU A 114 3.48 -6.66 20.87
CA LEU A 114 2.11 -7.07 21.20
C LEU A 114 1.32 -7.44 19.94
N VAL A 115 1.34 -6.58 18.93
CA VAL A 115 0.60 -6.80 17.68
C VAL A 115 1.14 -7.99 16.90
N SER A 116 2.47 -8.20 16.88
CA SER A 116 3.07 -9.34 16.18
C SER A 116 2.70 -10.69 16.79
N LYS A 117 2.31 -10.74 18.08
CA LYS A 117 1.77 -11.96 18.70
C LYS A 117 0.37 -12.32 18.20
N ALA A 118 -0.42 -11.34 17.83
CA ALA A 118 -1.75 -11.54 17.25
C ALA A 118 -1.71 -11.77 15.73
N PHE A 119 -0.76 -11.09 15.02
CA PHE A 119 -0.61 -11.17 13.57
C PHE A 119 0.62 -12.04 13.19
N THR A 120 0.45 -13.35 13.20
CA THR A 120 1.55 -14.31 12.93
C THR A 120 1.53 -14.83 11.50
N PRO A 121 2.69 -15.22 10.92
CA PRO A 121 2.73 -15.90 9.61
C PRO A 121 1.87 -17.15 9.54
N ARG A 122 1.79 -17.92 10.64
CA ARG A 122 0.94 -19.11 10.72
C ARG A 122 -0.54 -18.75 10.55
N ARG A 123 -1.04 -17.73 11.27
CA ARG A 123 -2.43 -17.29 11.15
C ARG A 123 -2.75 -16.81 9.72
N VAL A 124 -1.80 -16.13 9.10
CA VAL A 124 -1.94 -15.71 7.70
C VAL A 124 -2.01 -16.92 6.76
N ALA A 125 -1.17 -17.93 6.97
CA ALA A 125 -1.21 -19.16 6.16
C ALA A 125 -2.53 -19.91 6.33
N GLU A 126 -3.06 -20.02 7.56
CA GLU A 126 -4.35 -20.64 7.87
C GLU A 126 -5.54 -19.88 7.24
N PHE A 127 -5.33 -18.60 6.84
CA PHE A 127 -6.34 -17.77 6.18
C PHE A 127 -6.38 -17.96 4.65
N ALA A 128 -5.44 -18.70 4.06
CA ALA A 128 -5.35 -18.89 2.60
C ALA A 128 -6.64 -19.46 1.96
N PRO A 129 -7.30 -20.50 2.52
CA PRO A 129 -8.55 -20.99 1.93
C PRO A 129 -9.64 -19.93 1.88
N ARG A 130 -9.70 -19.04 2.88
CA ARG A 130 -10.69 -17.96 2.92
C ARG A 130 -10.42 -16.90 1.86
N VAL A 131 -9.16 -16.55 1.62
CA VAL A 131 -8.79 -15.62 0.54
C VAL A 131 -9.14 -16.23 -0.82
N GLN A 132 -8.95 -17.55 -1.00
CA GLN A 132 -9.34 -18.25 -2.21
C GLN A 132 -10.87 -18.22 -2.43
N GLU A 133 -11.67 -18.56 -1.41
CA GLU A 133 -13.14 -18.48 -1.49
C GLU A 133 -13.64 -17.08 -1.88
N LEU A 134 -13.08 -16.05 -1.27
CA LEU A 134 -13.42 -14.65 -1.60
C LEU A 134 -13.06 -14.32 -3.04
N THR A 135 -11.86 -14.74 -3.48
CA THR A 135 -11.38 -14.52 -4.85
C THR A 135 -12.29 -15.19 -5.86
N ASP A 136 -12.65 -16.45 -5.65
CA ASP A 136 -13.53 -17.21 -6.54
C ASP A 136 -14.93 -16.60 -6.60
N SER A 137 -15.52 -16.27 -5.45
CA SER A 137 -16.84 -15.64 -5.39
C SER A 137 -16.92 -14.29 -6.10
N LEU A 138 -15.85 -13.48 -6.04
CA LEU A 138 -15.80 -12.20 -6.74
C LEU A 138 -15.69 -12.39 -8.24
N ILE A 139 -14.91 -13.36 -8.72
CA ILE A 139 -14.79 -13.67 -10.16
C ILE A 139 -16.11 -14.24 -10.69
N ASP A 140 -16.78 -15.12 -9.94
CA ASP A 140 -18.06 -15.70 -10.31
C ASP A 140 -19.13 -14.63 -10.59
N ALA A 141 -19.05 -13.48 -9.92
CA ALA A 141 -20.00 -12.40 -10.08
C ALA A 141 -19.96 -11.73 -11.45
N PHE A 142 -18.84 -11.81 -12.20
CA PHE A 142 -18.71 -11.14 -13.50
C PHE A 142 -18.21 -12.04 -14.65
N ILE A 143 -17.83 -13.31 -14.38
CA ILE A 143 -17.18 -14.17 -15.37
C ILE A 143 -18.04 -14.42 -16.62
N GLU A 144 -19.36 -14.48 -16.47
CA GLU A 144 -20.29 -14.68 -17.58
C GLU A 144 -20.46 -13.44 -18.48
N GLU A 145 -20.04 -12.25 -18.01
CA GLU A 145 -20.15 -11.02 -18.78
C GLU A 145 -19.05 -10.85 -19.82
N GLY A 146 -17.91 -11.57 -19.70
CA GLY A 146 -16.75 -11.48 -20.58
C GLY A 146 -16.01 -10.14 -20.49
N LYS A 147 -16.36 -9.31 -19.55
CA LYS A 147 -15.75 -8.00 -19.26
C LYS A 147 -15.92 -7.62 -17.79
N ALA A 148 -15.00 -6.80 -17.28
CA ALA A 148 -15.07 -6.26 -15.91
C ALA A 148 -14.24 -4.98 -15.78
N ASP A 149 -14.48 -4.20 -14.73
CA ASP A 149 -13.50 -3.26 -14.20
C ASP A 149 -12.79 -3.93 -13.01
N LEU A 150 -11.62 -4.47 -13.26
CA LEU A 150 -10.89 -5.24 -12.23
C LEU A 150 -10.55 -4.44 -10.96
N ILE A 151 -10.56 -3.11 -10.99
CA ILE A 151 -10.42 -2.33 -9.78
C ILE A 151 -11.70 -2.40 -8.93
N HIS A 152 -12.86 -2.13 -9.54
CA HIS A 152 -14.13 -2.05 -8.80
C HIS A 152 -14.73 -3.41 -8.47
N ASP A 153 -14.64 -4.34 -9.42
CA ASP A 153 -15.35 -5.61 -9.32
C ASP A 153 -14.53 -6.68 -8.58
N PHE A 154 -13.20 -6.48 -8.48
CA PHE A 154 -12.31 -7.50 -7.92
C PHE A 154 -11.27 -6.92 -6.92
N ALA A 155 -10.33 -6.08 -7.39
CA ALA A 155 -9.18 -5.67 -6.58
C ALA A 155 -9.58 -4.85 -5.35
N PHE A 156 -10.65 -4.06 -5.41
CA PHE A 156 -11.14 -3.27 -4.30
C PHE A 156 -11.92 -4.10 -3.26
N PRO A 157 -12.91 -4.95 -3.61
CA PRO A 157 -13.65 -5.73 -2.62
C PRO A 157 -12.81 -6.82 -1.94
N LEU A 158 -11.89 -7.49 -2.65
CA LEU A 158 -11.14 -8.62 -2.09
C LEU A 158 -10.39 -8.28 -0.79
N PRO A 159 -9.48 -7.31 -0.74
CA PRO A 159 -8.75 -7.00 0.49
C PRO A 159 -9.63 -6.44 1.61
N ILE A 160 -10.73 -5.78 1.27
CA ILE A 160 -11.68 -5.27 2.27
C ILE A 160 -12.39 -6.42 2.97
N TYR A 161 -12.93 -7.37 2.22
CA TYR A 161 -13.57 -8.53 2.83
C TYR A 161 -12.56 -9.38 3.59
N ALA A 162 -11.35 -9.58 3.05
CA ALA A 162 -10.29 -10.33 3.71
C ALA A 162 -9.89 -9.69 5.06
N ILE A 163 -9.66 -8.37 5.10
CA ILE A 163 -9.30 -7.71 6.37
C ILE A 163 -10.48 -7.64 7.35
N CYS A 164 -11.72 -7.52 6.87
CA CYS A 164 -12.90 -7.59 7.71
C CYS A 164 -13.05 -8.96 8.38
N ASP A 165 -12.90 -10.04 7.61
CA ASP A 165 -12.92 -11.40 8.14
C ASP A 165 -11.79 -11.63 9.15
N LEU A 166 -10.58 -11.19 8.83
CA LEU A 166 -9.42 -11.30 9.73
C LEU A 166 -9.61 -10.53 11.05
N LEU A 167 -10.23 -9.35 10.99
CA LEU A 167 -10.57 -8.54 12.17
C LEU A 167 -11.77 -9.09 12.95
N GLY A 168 -12.54 -10.02 12.37
CA GLY A 168 -13.76 -10.57 12.96
C GLY A 168 -14.96 -9.65 12.87
N VAL A 169 -15.04 -8.85 11.80
CA VAL A 169 -16.24 -8.05 11.46
C VAL A 169 -17.33 -9.00 10.95
N PRO A 170 -18.54 -8.98 11.51
CA PRO A 170 -19.67 -9.77 11.02
C PRO A 170 -19.96 -9.53 9.54
N ARG A 171 -20.39 -10.56 8.82
CA ARG A 171 -20.65 -10.50 7.38
C ARG A 171 -21.68 -9.43 7.00
N GLU A 172 -22.71 -9.30 7.80
CA GLU A 172 -23.80 -8.31 7.65
C GLU A 172 -23.31 -6.86 7.70
N ASP A 173 -22.15 -6.60 8.31
CA ASP A 173 -21.57 -5.27 8.47
C ASP A 173 -20.49 -4.95 7.43
N GLN A 174 -20.02 -5.95 6.63
CA GLN A 174 -18.86 -5.79 5.74
C GLN A 174 -19.14 -4.86 4.56
N ASP A 175 -20.36 -4.81 4.05
CA ASP A 175 -20.76 -3.88 2.99
C ASP A 175 -20.69 -2.42 3.46
N ASP A 176 -21.06 -2.14 4.68
CA ASP A 176 -20.89 -0.82 5.29
C ASP A 176 -19.40 -0.43 5.35
N PHE A 177 -18.52 -1.38 5.72
CA PHE A 177 -17.07 -1.17 5.69
C PHE A 177 -16.56 -0.87 4.29
N ARG A 178 -17.00 -1.62 3.30
CA ARG A 178 -16.65 -1.39 1.89
C ARG A 178 -17.05 0.02 1.44
N ASP A 179 -18.24 0.46 1.80
CA ASP A 179 -18.74 1.80 1.46
C ASP A 179 -17.93 2.90 2.14
N TRP A 180 -17.62 2.75 3.44
CA TRP A 180 -16.81 3.73 4.17
C TRP A 180 -15.37 3.77 3.63
N ALA A 181 -14.77 2.63 3.35
CA ALA A 181 -13.45 2.53 2.75
C ALA A 181 -13.43 3.17 1.35
N GLY A 182 -14.44 2.88 0.51
CA GLY A 182 -14.58 3.48 -0.81
C GLY A 182 -14.67 5.01 -0.79
N MET A 183 -15.34 5.58 0.22
CA MET A 183 -15.37 7.03 0.43
C MET A 183 -14.01 7.60 0.84
N MET A 184 -13.19 6.84 1.56
CA MET A 184 -11.88 7.29 2.03
C MET A 184 -10.84 7.36 0.89
N ILE A 185 -10.89 6.42 -0.05
CA ILE A 185 -9.95 6.37 -1.19
C ILE A 185 -10.41 7.20 -2.41
N ARG A 186 -11.65 7.71 -2.43
CA ARG A 186 -12.13 8.62 -3.49
C ARG A 186 -11.49 10.00 -3.33
N HIS A 187 -10.30 10.19 -3.88
CA HIS A 187 -9.64 11.49 -3.92
C HIS A 187 -10.45 12.48 -4.79
N GLY A 188 -11.04 13.48 -4.17
CA GLY A 188 -11.59 14.67 -4.85
C GLY A 188 -13.01 14.56 -5.42
N GLY A 189 -13.74 13.45 -5.29
CA GLY A 189 -15.03 13.27 -5.96
C GLY A 189 -16.24 12.95 -5.06
N GLY A 190 -16.09 13.00 -3.73
CA GLY A 190 -17.18 12.71 -2.79
C GLY A 190 -17.87 13.97 -2.23
N PRO A 191 -19.07 13.81 -1.62
CA PRO A 191 -19.75 14.91 -0.94
C PRO A 191 -18.86 15.57 0.11
N ARG A 192 -18.92 16.92 0.23
CA ARG A 192 -18.15 17.66 1.24
C ARG A 192 -18.34 17.01 2.63
N GLY A 193 -17.24 16.65 3.30
CA GLY A 193 -17.26 15.98 4.60
C GLY A 193 -17.57 14.47 4.56
N GLY A 194 -17.68 13.83 3.39
CA GLY A 194 -17.93 12.40 3.24
C GLY A 194 -16.84 11.54 3.90
N VAL A 195 -15.58 11.84 3.62
CA VAL A 195 -14.42 11.16 4.25
C VAL A 195 -14.47 11.27 5.78
N ALA A 196 -14.68 12.47 6.32
CA ALA A 196 -14.72 12.66 7.78
C ALA A 196 -15.87 11.89 8.44
N ARG A 197 -17.02 11.79 7.77
CA ARG A 197 -18.16 10.97 8.26
C ARG A 197 -17.84 9.48 8.22
N SER A 198 -17.25 8.99 7.15
CA SER A 198 -16.85 7.58 7.01
C SER A 198 -15.83 7.17 8.07
N VAL A 199 -14.81 8.00 8.29
CA VAL A 199 -13.83 7.80 9.38
C VAL A 199 -14.51 7.78 10.75
N LYS A 200 -15.46 8.71 11.01
CA LYS A 200 -16.18 8.73 12.29
C LYS A 200 -17.04 7.47 12.49
N LYS A 201 -17.74 7.01 11.44
CA LYS A 201 -18.56 5.78 11.50
C LYS A 201 -17.67 4.56 11.77
N MET A 202 -16.60 4.40 10.99
CA MET A 202 -15.65 3.29 11.14
C MET A 202 -15.03 3.23 12.54
N ARG A 203 -14.63 4.39 13.10
CA ARG A 203 -14.13 4.46 14.49
C ARG A 203 -15.16 4.02 15.50
N GLY A 204 -16.38 4.56 15.41
CA GLY A 204 -17.47 4.21 16.33
C GLY A 204 -17.76 2.72 16.31
N TYR A 205 -17.81 2.15 15.10
CA TYR A 205 -18.02 0.72 14.92
C TYR A 205 -16.86 -0.11 15.51
N LEU A 206 -15.60 0.23 15.21
CA LEU A 206 -14.44 -0.50 15.75
C LEU A 206 -14.39 -0.44 17.28
N ALA A 207 -14.72 0.68 17.90
CA ALA A 207 -14.79 0.77 19.36
C ALA A 207 -15.86 -0.16 19.93
N GLU A 208 -17.05 -0.19 19.31
CA GLU A 208 -18.12 -1.11 19.71
C GLU A 208 -17.76 -2.58 19.46
N LEU A 209 -17.12 -2.89 18.34
CA LEU A 209 -16.64 -4.24 18.04
C LEU A 209 -15.62 -4.71 19.08
N ILE A 210 -14.66 -3.88 19.46
CA ILE A 210 -13.68 -4.18 20.51
C ILE A 210 -14.37 -4.47 21.84
N HIS A 211 -15.38 -3.68 22.20
CA HIS A 211 -16.16 -3.90 23.43
C HIS A 211 -16.86 -5.26 23.40
N ARG A 212 -17.57 -5.59 22.31
CA ARG A 212 -18.21 -6.91 22.11
C ARG A 212 -17.19 -8.07 22.17
N LYS A 213 -16.02 -7.91 21.55
CA LYS A 213 -14.97 -8.93 21.54
C LYS A 213 -14.28 -9.11 22.90
N ARG A 214 -14.32 -8.13 23.79
CA ARG A 214 -13.87 -8.31 25.18
C ARG A 214 -14.81 -9.21 25.97
N GLU A 215 -16.11 -9.04 25.78
CA GLU A 215 -17.13 -9.86 26.44
C GLU A 215 -17.18 -11.29 25.84
N ASN A 216 -17.11 -11.37 24.51
CA ASN A 216 -17.21 -12.62 23.76
C ASN A 216 -16.06 -12.74 22.74
N PRO A 217 -14.84 -13.13 23.20
CA PRO A 217 -13.70 -13.25 22.31
C PRO A 217 -13.84 -14.40 21.33
N GLY A 218 -13.56 -14.13 20.05
CA GLY A 218 -13.50 -15.13 18.96
C GLY A 218 -12.07 -15.53 18.62
N ASP A 219 -11.95 -16.25 17.51
CA ASP A 219 -10.67 -16.54 16.84
C ASP A 219 -10.41 -15.55 15.71
N ASP A 220 -10.33 -14.28 16.06
CA ASP A 220 -10.09 -13.17 15.16
C ASP A 220 -8.94 -12.28 15.67
N LEU A 221 -8.46 -11.38 14.80
CA LEU A 221 -7.32 -10.54 15.10
C LEU A 221 -7.61 -9.53 16.23
N ILE A 222 -8.83 -8.95 16.30
CA ILE A 222 -9.21 -8.04 17.40
C ILE A 222 -9.18 -8.77 18.73
N SER A 223 -9.77 -9.97 18.80
CA SER A 223 -9.71 -10.83 20.00
C SER A 223 -8.26 -11.19 20.36
N GLY A 224 -7.42 -11.45 19.36
CA GLY A 224 -5.99 -11.67 19.54
C GLY A 224 -5.25 -10.45 20.09
N LEU A 225 -5.55 -9.26 19.59
CA LEU A 225 -4.97 -7.99 20.09
C LEU A 225 -5.38 -7.71 21.53
N ILE A 226 -6.65 -7.95 21.88
CA ILE A 226 -7.16 -7.76 23.26
C ILE A 226 -6.47 -8.73 24.23
N LYS A 227 -6.24 -9.98 23.82
CA LYS A 227 -5.56 -11.01 24.64
C LYS A 227 -4.03 -10.88 24.66
N ALA A 228 -3.45 -10.14 23.72
CA ALA A 228 -2.02 -10.02 23.59
C ALA A 228 -1.39 -9.46 24.87
N SER A 229 -0.43 -10.19 25.41
CA SER A 229 0.33 -9.78 26.58
C SER A 229 1.82 -10.03 26.35
N ASP A 230 2.65 -9.12 26.85
CA ASP A 230 4.09 -9.24 26.82
C ASP A 230 4.65 -8.75 28.18
N HIS A 231 5.28 -9.65 28.95
CA HIS A 231 5.79 -9.35 30.30
C HIS A 231 4.76 -8.65 31.25
N GLY A 232 3.48 -8.99 31.10
CA GLY A 232 2.38 -8.35 31.85
C GLY A 232 1.85 -7.05 31.26
N GLU A 233 2.42 -6.55 30.18
CA GLU A 233 1.91 -5.41 29.42
C GLU A 233 0.81 -5.84 28.44
N HIS A 234 -0.22 -5.02 28.32
CA HIS A 234 -1.35 -5.20 27.40
C HIS A 234 -1.58 -3.92 26.61
N LEU A 235 -2.30 -4.04 25.47
CA LEU A 235 -2.82 -2.87 24.78
C LEU A 235 -3.92 -2.19 25.60
N THR A 236 -3.83 -0.88 25.75
CA THR A 236 -4.95 -0.08 26.23
C THR A 236 -6.09 -0.13 25.21
N GLU A 237 -7.27 0.30 25.61
CA GLU A 237 -8.43 0.34 24.71
C GLU A 237 -8.20 1.26 23.50
N ASN A 238 -7.63 2.44 23.76
CA ASN A 238 -7.29 3.39 22.70
C ASN A 238 -6.22 2.83 21.75
N GLU A 239 -5.21 2.13 22.27
CA GLU A 239 -4.19 1.49 21.45
C GLU A 239 -4.79 0.35 20.61
N ALA A 240 -5.66 -0.47 21.17
CA ALA A 240 -6.34 -1.53 20.42
C ALA A 240 -7.20 -0.95 19.29
N ALA A 241 -7.95 0.13 19.56
CA ALA A 241 -8.77 0.81 18.57
C ALA A 241 -7.92 1.48 17.47
N ALA A 242 -6.83 2.15 17.86
CA ALA A 242 -5.91 2.77 16.91
C ALA A 242 -5.21 1.72 16.04
N MET A 243 -4.84 0.57 16.63
CA MET A 243 -4.24 -0.55 15.89
C MET A 243 -5.25 -1.24 14.96
N ALA A 244 -6.49 -1.48 15.38
CA ALA A 244 -7.52 -2.03 14.51
C ALA A 244 -7.82 -1.10 13.33
N PHE A 245 -7.90 0.21 13.58
CA PHE A 245 -8.09 1.22 12.54
C PHE A 245 -6.94 1.24 11.53
N ILE A 246 -5.68 1.27 11.99
CA ILE A 246 -4.53 1.33 11.06
C ILE A 246 -4.34 0.01 10.31
N LEU A 247 -4.60 -1.13 10.92
CA LEU A 247 -4.54 -2.43 10.24
C LEU A 247 -5.58 -2.52 9.13
N LEU A 248 -6.80 -2.04 9.38
CA LEU A 248 -7.82 -1.93 8.36
C LEU A 248 -7.37 -0.99 7.24
N PHE A 249 -7.04 0.26 7.57
CA PHE A 249 -6.72 1.30 6.57
C PHE A 249 -5.51 0.95 5.72
N ALA A 250 -4.41 0.50 6.35
CA ALA A 250 -3.18 0.12 5.64
C ALA A 250 -3.31 -1.22 4.90
N GLY A 251 -4.21 -2.10 5.33
CA GLY A 251 -4.33 -3.45 4.80
C GLY A 251 -5.06 -3.54 3.46
N PHE A 252 -6.06 -2.68 3.19
CA PHE A 252 -6.83 -2.84 1.96
C PHE A 252 -6.29 -2.01 0.79
N GLU A 253 -6.05 -0.71 0.93
CA GLU A 253 -5.71 0.18 -0.21
C GLU A 253 -4.40 -0.23 -0.89
N THR A 254 -3.41 -0.65 -0.12
CA THR A 254 -2.13 -1.12 -0.64
C THR A 254 -2.30 -2.39 -1.47
N THR A 255 -3.12 -3.34 -1.01
CA THR A 255 -3.36 -4.60 -1.73
C THR A 255 -4.24 -4.40 -2.97
N VAL A 256 -5.23 -3.49 -2.90
CA VAL A 256 -5.99 -3.05 -4.10
C VAL A 256 -5.03 -2.63 -5.21
N ASN A 257 -4.08 -1.77 -4.87
CA ASN A 257 -3.13 -1.24 -5.85
C ASN A 257 -2.08 -2.29 -6.27
N LEU A 258 -1.67 -3.20 -5.38
CA LEU A 258 -0.79 -4.32 -5.73
C LEU A 258 -1.44 -5.20 -6.81
N ILE A 259 -2.70 -5.58 -6.63
CA ILE A 259 -3.44 -6.41 -7.58
C ILE A 259 -3.65 -5.65 -8.89
N GLY A 260 -4.17 -4.43 -8.83
CA GLY A 260 -4.46 -3.61 -10.00
C GLY A 260 -3.22 -3.28 -10.83
N ASN A 261 -2.16 -2.77 -10.19
CA ASN A 261 -0.90 -2.45 -10.86
C ASN A 261 -0.21 -3.72 -11.38
N GLY A 262 -0.27 -4.82 -10.61
CA GLY A 262 0.30 -6.11 -10.98
C GLY A 262 -0.32 -6.69 -12.25
N ILE A 263 -1.65 -6.75 -12.34
CA ILE A 263 -2.36 -7.19 -13.55
C ILE A 263 -2.06 -6.24 -14.72
N TYR A 264 -2.11 -4.94 -14.50
CA TYR A 264 -1.77 -3.96 -15.52
C TYR A 264 -0.34 -4.14 -16.05
N ALA A 265 0.64 -4.34 -15.16
CA ALA A 265 2.03 -4.60 -15.56
C ALA A 265 2.17 -5.89 -16.37
N LEU A 266 1.44 -6.97 -16.01
CA LEU A 266 1.43 -8.22 -16.77
C LEU A 266 0.79 -8.06 -18.16
N LEU A 267 -0.32 -7.33 -18.26
CA LEU A 267 -0.96 -7.02 -19.54
C LEU A 267 -0.07 -6.18 -20.47
N ARG A 268 0.79 -5.34 -19.91
CA ARG A 268 1.79 -4.55 -20.64
C ARG A 268 3.05 -5.34 -21.00
N ASN A 269 3.27 -6.51 -20.41
CA ASN A 269 4.44 -7.35 -20.60
C ASN A 269 4.01 -8.78 -20.97
N PRO A 270 3.44 -9.01 -22.17
CA PRO A 270 2.83 -10.28 -22.55
C PRO A 270 3.77 -11.49 -22.42
N ALA A 271 5.06 -11.34 -22.74
CA ALA A 271 6.03 -12.44 -22.61
C ALA A 271 6.22 -12.90 -21.14
N GLN A 272 6.17 -11.96 -20.17
CA GLN A 272 6.24 -12.31 -18.74
C GLN A 272 4.93 -12.94 -18.27
N ARG A 273 3.80 -12.43 -18.74
CA ARG A 273 2.48 -12.99 -18.45
C ARG A 273 2.37 -14.43 -18.96
N GLU A 274 2.64 -14.69 -20.23
CA GLU A 274 2.60 -16.04 -20.83
C GLU A 274 3.55 -17.02 -20.12
N ARG A 275 4.70 -16.53 -19.65
CA ARG A 275 5.63 -17.34 -18.85
C ARG A 275 5.01 -17.73 -17.50
N LEU A 276 4.31 -16.81 -16.84
CA LEU A 276 3.61 -17.06 -15.58
C LEU A 276 2.43 -18.00 -15.79
N GLU A 277 1.60 -17.78 -16.81
CA GLU A 277 0.47 -18.64 -17.16
C GLU A 277 0.93 -20.09 -17.38
N ARG A 278 1.97 -20.32 -18.19
CA ARG A 278 2.54 -21.66 -18.40
C ARG A 278 3.09 -22.31 -17.11
N SER A 279 3.72 -21.53 -16.21
CA SER A 279 4.17 -22.02 -14.91
C SER A 279 3.00 -22.46 -14.03
N LEU A 280 1.91 -21.66 -14.02
CA LEU A 280 0.69 -21.99 -13.29
C LEU A 280 -0.05 -23.22 -13.87
N GLU A 281 -0.07 -23.39 -15.18
CA GLU A 281 -0.63 -24.57 -15.86
C GLU A 281 0.16 -25.85 -15.52
N ALA A 282 1.49 -25.72 -15.39
CA ALA A 282 2.36 -26.80 -14.95
C ALA A 282 2.30 -27.11 -13.45
N GLY A 283 1.50 -26.34 -12.67
CA GLY A 283 1.43 -26.49 -11.20
C GLY A 283 2.63 -25.90 -10.45
N GLU A 284 3.49 -25.12 -11.13
CA GLU A 284 4.68 -24.54 -10.55
C GLU A 284 4.37 -23.15 -9.94
N THR A 285 4.50 -23.02 -8.62
CA THR A 285 4.19 -21.78 -7.89
C THR A 285 5.40 -20.89 -7.61
N GLY A 286 6.62 -21.36 -7.90
CA GLY A 286 7.86 -20.64 -7.63
C GLY A 286 7.94 -19.30 -8.38
N LEU A 287 7.57 -19.29 -9.68
CA LEU A 287 7.56 -18.07 -10.49
C LEU A 287 6.49 -17.07 -10.03
N LEU A 288 5.36 -17.53 -9.52
CA LEU A 288 4.35 -16.67 -8.92
C LEU A 288 4.88 -15.97 -7.66
N ALA A 289 5.59 -16.71 -6.81
CA ALA A 289 6.15 -16.16 -5.57
C ALA A 289 7.19 -15.06 -5.86
N THR A 290 8.14 -15.30 -6.77
CA THR A 290 9.11 -14.29 -7.20
C THR A 290 8.46 -13.15 -8.00
N GLY A 291 7.42 -13.47 -8.77
CA GLY A 291 6.66 -12.52 -9.57
C GLY A 291 5.93 -11.47 -8.74
N VAL A 292 5.32 -11.86 -7.62
CA VAL A 292 4.68 -10.88 -6.71
C VAL A 292 5.71 -9.90 -6.12
N GLU A 293 6.90 -10.37 -5.72
CA GLU A 293 7.97 -9.48 -5.26
C GLU A 293 8.45 -8.54 -6.39
N GLU A 294 8.54 -9.06 -7.62
CA GLU A 294 8.97 -8.24 -8.77
C GLU A 294 7.91 -7.21 -9.17
N LEU A 295 6.63 -7.54 -9.11
CA LEU A 295 5.56 -6.58 -9.35
C LEU A 295 5.56 -5.46 -8.29
N LEU A 296 5.84 -5.80 -7.03
CA LEU A 296 6.03 -4.82 -5.95
C LEU A 296 7.22 -3.90 -6.19
N ARG A 297 8.34 -4.44 -6.71
CA ARG A 297 9.51 -3.64 -7.08
C ARG A 297 9.22 -2.75 -8.29
N TYR A 298 8.60 -3.35 -9.33
CA TYR A 298 8.44 -2.72 -10.64
C TYR A 298 7.44 -1.57 -10.64
N ASP A 299 6.25 -1.75 -10.05
CA ASP A 299 5.21 -0.71 -9.93
C ASP A 299 4.38 -0.91 -8.66
N GLY A 300 5.05 -0.80 -7.52
CA GLY A 300 4.46 -1.06 -6.20
C GLY A 300 3.37 -0.06 -5.81
N PRO A 301 2.49 -0.45 -4.90
CA PRO A 301 1.34 0.36 -4.46
C PRO A 301 1.70 1.57 -3.62
N VAL A 302 2.87 1.57 -2.99
CA VAL A 302 3.36 2.66 -2.13
C VAL A 302 4.51 3.36 -2.86
N GLU A 303 4.22 4.52 -3.40
CA GLU A 303 5.18 5.32 -4.14
C GLU A 303 6.19 6.00 -3.21
N LEU A 304 5.67 6.64 -2.13
CA LEU A 304 6.48 7.26 -1.10
C LEU A 304 6.19 6.62 0.26
N ALA A 305 7.24 6.31 1.03
CA ALA A 305 7.07 5.88 2.43
C ALA A 305 6.40 6.98 3.26
N THR A 306 5.72 6.60 4.33
CA THR A 306 5.09 7.55 5.25
C THR A 306 6.11 8.50 5.88
N TRP A 307 5.66 9.70 6.23
CA TRP A 307 6.45 10.82 6.74
C TRP A 307 7.48 10.44 7.79
N ARG A 308 8.63 11.12 7.70
CA ARG A 308 9.65 11.16 8.75
C ARG A 308 10.04 12.62 9.02
N TYR A 309 10.58 12.88 10.20
CA TYR A 309 11.01 14.21 10.64
C TYR A 309 12.38 14.10 11.28
N ALA A 310 13.33 14.90 10.82
CA ALA A 310 14.67 14.92 11.40
C ALA A 310 14.62 15.49 12.84
N THR A 311 15.08 14.74 13.81
CA THR A 311 15.15 15.21 15.21
C THR A 311 16.39 16.05 15.50
N GLU A 312 17.42 15.90 14.66
CA GLU A 312 18.68 16.63 14.65
C GLU A 312 19.19 16.74 13.21
N PRO A 313 20.24 17.51 12.89
CA PRO A 313 20.80 17.54 11.56
C PRO A 313 21.27 16.15 11.10
N VAL A 314 20.80 15.70 9.93
CA VAL A 314 21.10 14.39 9.34
C VAL A 314 21.81 14.58 8.00
N ALA A 315 23.03 14.07 7.88
CA ALA A 315 23.76 13.99 6.62
C ALA A 315 23.26 12.77 5.81
N LEU A 316 22.78 13.01 4.59
CA LEU A 316 22.22 11.96 3.72
C LEU A 316 22.43 12.35 2.25
N GLY A 317 22.99 11.46 1.43
CA GLY A 317 23.16 11.65 -0.02
C GLY A 317 23.89 12.94 -0.40
N GLY A 318 24.85 13.40 0.42
CA GLY A 318 25.61 14.64 0.21
C GLY A 318 24.90 15.90 0.66
N GLN A 319 23.70 15.82 1.22
CA GLN A 319 22.94 16.95 1.79
C GLN A 319 22.93 16.89 3.31
N VAL A 320 22.62 18.02 3.95
CA VAL A 320 22.35 18.10 5.39
C VAL A 320 20.90 18.51 5.59
N ILE A 321 20.09 17.55 6.04
CA ILE A 321 18.69 17.75 6.40
C ILE A 321 18.64 18.39 7.77
N ALA A 322 18.01 19.55 7.92
CA ALA A 322 17.96 20.25 9.20
C ALA A 322 16.97 19.60 10.18
N ALA A 323 17.21 19.83 11.48
CA ALA A 323 16.26 19.41 12.51
C ALA A 323 14.86 20.01 12.26
N GLY A 324 13.83 19.19 12.35
CA GLY A 324 12.43 19.55 12.09
C GLY A 324 12.01 19.44 10.62
N ASP A 325 12.92 19.21 9.69
CA ASP A 325 12.57 19.04 8.27
C ASP A 325 11.86 17.70 8.01
N PRO A 326 10.79 17.70 7.19
CA PRO A 326 10.14 16.49 6.75
C PRO A 326 10.95 15.77 5.67
N VAL A 327 10.95 14.43 5.76
CA VAL A 327 11.62 13.54 4.82
C VAL A 327 10.64 12.51 4.28
N LEU A 328 10.62 12.33 2.98
CA LEU A 328 9.86 11.30 2.27
C LEU A 328 10.83 10.42 1.47
N VAL A 329 10.84 9.13 1.76
CA VAL A 329 11.63 8.16 1.00
C VAL A 329 10.79 7.69 -0.19
N VAL A 330 11.30 7.91 -1.40
CA VAL A 330 10.63 7.54 -2.66
C VAL A 330 10.94 6.08 -2.97
N LEU A 331 10.08 5.18 -2.48
CA LEU A 331 10.27 3.73 -2.65
C LEU A 331 10.27 3.34 -4.12
N ALA A 332 9.33 3.90 -4.92
CA ALA A 332 9.25 3.65 -6.36
C ALA A 332 10.52 4.05 -7.12
N ALA A 333 11.20 5.12 -6.70
CA ALA A 333 12.49 5.51 -7.28
C ALA A 333 13.61 4.56 -6.84
N ALA A 334 13.68 4.22 -5.56
CA ALA A 334 14.70 3.34 -5.00
C ALA A 334 14.61 1.93 -5.58
N ASP A 335 13.41 1.42 -5.79
CA ASP A 335 13.16 0.09 -6.34
C ASP A 335 13.45 -0.01 -7.85
N ARG A 336 13.67 1.13 -8.51
CA ARG A 336 14.15 1.23 -9.89
C ARG A 336 15.56 1.82 -10.00
N ASP A 337 16.36 1.76 -8.92
CA ASP A 337 17.74 2.25 -8.93
C ASP A 337 18.67 1.27 -9.67
N PRO A 338 19.28 1.66 -10.83
CA PRO A 338 20.22 0.83 -11.55
C PRO A 338 21.52 0.54 -10.76
N GLY A 339 21.83 1.36 -9.75
CA GLY A 339 22.93 1.11 -8.81
C GLY A 339 22.68 -0.11 -7.92
N ARG A 340 21.42 -0.58 -7.82
CA ARG A 340 21.03 -1.76 -7.02
C ARG A 340 20.50 -2.90 -7.87
N PHE A 341 19.70 -2.62 -8.90
CA PHE A 341 19.01 -3.62 -9.70
C PHE A 341 19.50 -3.59 -11.14
N GLN A 342 20.02 -4.71 -11.62
CA GLN A 342 20.35 -4.85 -13.04
C GLN A 342 19.07 -4.78 -13.88
N ASN A 343 19.07 -4.01 -14.97
CA ASN A 343 17.89 -3.77 -15.80
C ASN A 343 16.68 -3.33 -14.96
N ALA A 344 16.87 -2.30 -14.13
CA ALA A 344 15.91 -1.87 -13.11
C ALA A 344 14.51 -1.52 -13.68
N ASP A 345 14.46 -1.01 -14.92
CA ASP A 345 13.21 -0.62 -15.61
C ASP A 345 12.55 -1.76 -16.41
N THR A 346 13.10 -2.99 -16.32
CA THR A 346 12.53 -4.18 -16.96
C THR A 346 11.81 -5.04 -15.92
N LEU A 347 10.59 -5.46 -16.23
CA LEU A 347 9.86 -6.47 -15.46
C LEU A 347 10.46 -7.85 -15.72
N ASP A 348 10.96 -8.52 -14.70
CA ASP A 348 11.48 -9.89 -14.74
C ASP A 348 10.94 -10.70 -13.56
N LEU A 349 9.88 -11.46 -13.78
CA LEU A 349 9.21 -12.26 -12.74
C LEU A 349 10.13 -13.31 -12.09
N ALA A 350 11.25 -13.65 -12.72
CA ALA A 350 12.23 -14.59 -12.18
C ALA A 350 13.45 -13.91 -11.54
N ARG A 351 13.38 -12.61 -11.29
CA ARG A 351 14.46 -11.87 -10.62
C ARG A 351 14.79 -12.51 -9.27
N SER A 352 16.00 -13.06 -9.14
CA SER A 352 16.44 -13.77 -7.93
C SER A 352 16.96 -12.82 -6.85
N ASP A 353 17.69 -11.75 -7.22
CA ASP A 353 18.15 -10.72 -6.29
C ASP A 353 17.14 -9.55 -6.29
N ASN A 354 16.11 -9.69 -5.47
CA ASN A 354 14.98 -8.77 -5.40
C ASN A 354 14.73 -8.25 -3.98
N GLN A 355 15.76 -7.62 -3.39
CA GLN A 355 15.63 -6.98 -2.08
C GLN A 355 15.01 -5.57 -2.22
N HIS A 356 13.78 -5.50 -2.75
CA HIS A 356 13.07 -4.24 -2.90
C HIS A 356 12.65 -3.62 -1.56
N LEU A 357 12.30 -2.33 -1.59
CA LEU A 357 11.87 -1.56 -0.44
C LEU A 357 10.34 -1.35 -0.39
N GLY A 358 9.57 -1.99 -1.25
CA GLY A 358 8.11 -1.83 -1.34
C GLY A 358 7.36 -2.14 -0.02
N TYR A 359 7.96 -2.95 0.88
CA TYR A 359 7.47 -3.17 2.25
C TYR A 359 8.18 -2.30 3.30
N GLY A 360 8.99 -1.34 2.89
CA GLY A 360 9.83 -0.55 3.78
C GLY A 360 11.07 -1.31 4.27
N HIS A 361 11.77 -0.73 5.26
CA HIS A 361 12.97 -1.29 5.87
C HIS A 361 13.07 -0.86 7.33
N GLY A 362 13.85 -1.62 8.15
CA GLY A 362 14.06 -1.33 9.57
C GLY A 362 12.86 -1.68 10.45
N ILE A 363 12.70 -0.97 11.56
CA ILE A 363 11.69 -1.28 12.59
C ILE A 363 10.25 -1.13 12.08
N HIS A 364 10.04 -0.30 11.06
CA HIS A 364 8.74 -0.08 10.42
C HIS A 364 8.49 -0.98 9.19
N TYR A 365 9.28 -2.03 8.97
CA TYR A 365 8.99 -3.01 7.93
C TYR A 365 7.53 -3.49 8.02
N CYS A 366 6.84 -3.61 6.91
CA CYS A 366 5.40 -3.86 6.85
C CYS A 366 4.99 -5.10 7.66
N LEU A 367 4.10 -4.91 8.63
CA LEU A 367 3.55 -6.02 9.43
C LEU A 367 2.67 -6.92 8.59
N GLY A 368 1.91 -6.35 7.64
CA GLY A 368 0.98 -7.04 6.76
C GLY A 368 1.63 -7.71 5.55
N ALA A 369 2.97 -7.64 5.37
CA ALA A 369 3.65 -8.21 4.21
C ALA A 369 3.29 -9.69 3.92
N PRO A 370 3.17 -10.59 4.92
CA PRO A 370 2.72 -11.96 4.66
C PRO A 370 1.31 -12.05 4.07
N LEU A 371 0.37 -11.23 4.55
CA LEU A 371 -1.01 -11.20 4.05
C LEU A 371 -1.07 -10.62 2.62
N ALA A 372 -0.40 -9.51 2.38
CA ALA A 372 -0.34 -8.91 1.05
C ALA A 372 0.26 -9.85 -0.01
N ARG A 373 1.29 -10.63 0.37
CA ARG A 373 1.86 -11.68 -0.49
C ARG A 373 0.87 -12.82 -0.75
N LEU A 374 0.13 -13.23 0.26
CA LEU A 374 -0.90 -14.25 0.12
C LEU A 374 -2.00 -13.78 -0.83
N GLU A 375 -2.60 -12.61 -0.56
CA GLU A 375 -3.66 -12.04 -1.38
C GLU A 375 -3.19 -11.79 -2.81
N GLY A 376 -2.00 -11.21 -3.00
CA GLY A 376 -1.42 -10.99 -4.32
C GLY A 376 -1.23 -12.28 -5.11
N ARG A 377 -0.70 -13.35 -4.49
CA ARG A 377 -0.52 -14.66 -5.15
C ARG A 377 -1.84 -15.29 -5.52
N VAL A 378 -2.79 -15.37 -4.57
CA VAL A 378 -4.10 -15.97 -4.83
C VAL A 378 -4.84 -15.19 -5.92
N ALA A 379 -4.91 -13.86 -5.81
CA ALA A 379 -5.60 -13.01 -6.77
C ALA A 379 -5.03 -13.15 -8.19
N LEU A 380 -3.70 -12.99 -8.34
CA LEU A 380 -3.04 -13.07 -9.65
C LEU A 380 -3.19 -14.45 -10.29
N ALA A 381 -2.93 -15.51 -9.53
CA ALA A 381 -3.03 -16.87 -10.06
C ALA A 381 -4.45 -17.23 -10.46
N THR A 382 -5.45 -16.88 -9.64
CA THR A 382 -6.85 -17.21 -9.92
C THR A 382 -7.36 -16.40 -11.11
N LEU A 383 -7.06 -15.10 -11.21
CA LEU A 383 -7.43 -14.27 -12.37
C LEU A 383 -6.86 -14.84 -13.67
N LEU A 384 -5.55 -15.15 -13.71
CA LEU A 384 -4.91 -15.67 -14.92
C LEU A 384 -5.43 -17.04 -15.32
N LYS A 385 -5.81 -17.91 -14.36
CA LYS A 385 -6.38 -19.23 -14.65
C LYS A 385 -7.84 -19.16 -15.10
N ARG A 386 -8.64 -18.25 -14.53
CA ARG A 386 -10.09 -18.22 -14.73
C ARG A 386 -10.54 -17.25 -15.83
N LEU A 387 -9.68 -16.30 -16.23
CA LEU A 387 -10.00 -15.30 -17.27
C LEU A 387 -9.09 -15.48 -18.49
N PRO A 388 -9.36 -16.49 -19.34
CA PRO A 388 -8.54 -16.74 -20.53
C PRO A 388 -8.66 -15.57 -21.51
N ASP A 389 -7.57 -15.32 -22.26
CA ASP A 389 -7.44 -14.21 -23.19
C ASP A 389 -7.68 -12.82 -22.56
N LEU A 390 -7.35 -12.71 -21.26
CA LEU A 390 -7.47 -11.45 -20.52
C LEU A 390 -6.70 -10.33 -21.24
N ARG A 391 -7.39 -9.25 -21.62
CA ARG A 391 -6.80 -8.09 -22.29
C ARG A 391 -7.39 -6.78 -21.80
N LEU A 392 -6.67 -5.68 -21.99
CA LEU A 392 -7.22 -4.34 -21.74
C LEU A 392 -8.36 -4.05 -22.71
N ALA A 393 -9.46 -3.51 -22.17
CA ALA A 393 -10.62 -3.02 -22.96
C ALA A 393 -10.52 -1.51 -23.24
N ALA A 394 -9.41 -0.87 -22.87
CA ALA A 394 -9.15 0.55 -23.10
C ALA A 394 -7.71 0.76 -23.58
N GLU A 395 -7.47 1.84 -24.31
CA GLU A 395 -6.11 2.26 -24.65
C GLU A 395 -5.35 2.69 -23.39
N HIS A 396 -4.06 2.43 -23.37
CA HIS A 396 -3.19 2.78 -22.26
C HIS A 396 -3.29 4.26 -21.86
N ALA A 397 -3.39 5.16 -22.86
CA ALA A 397 -3.49 6.59 -22.67
C ALA A 397 -4.79 7.05 -21.98
N ASP A 398 -5.84 6.21 -22.00
CA ASP A 398 -7.14 6.50 -21.41
C ASP A 398 -7.24 6.08 -19.95
N LEU A 399 -6.32 5.24 -19.47
CA LEU A 399 -6.27 4.82 -18.08
C LEU A 399 -5.92 6.01 -17.18
N ARG A 400 -6.59 6.08 -16.04
CA ARG A 400 -6.40 7.17 -15.08
C ARG A 400 -5.80 6.65 -13.79
N TRP A 401 -4.65 7.22 -13.42
CA TRP A 401 -4.04 6.97 -12.14
C TRP A 401 -4.71 7.79 -11.04
N ARG A 402 -4.67 7.29 -9.83
CA ARG A 402 -5.11 8.04 -8.66
C ARG A 402 -4.06 9.10 -8.35
N GLY A 403 -4.47 10.35 -8.24
CA GLY A 403 -3.60 11.40 -7.71
C GLY A 403 -3.47 11.24 -6.20
N GLY A 404 -2.26 11.13 -5.71
CA GLY A 404 -1.95 11.05 -4.29
C GLY A 404 -0.45 11.21 -4.07
N LEU A 405 -0.03 11.54 -2.84
CA LEU A 405 1.39 11.70 -2.54
C LEU A 405 2.06 10.34 -2.23
N ILE A 406 1.34 9.44 -1.55
CA ILE A 406 1.91 8.21 -0.99
C ILE A 406 1.55 7.00 -1.83
N MET A 407 0.30 6.94 -2.32
CA MET A 407 -0.23 5.75 -2.96
C MET A 407 -0.24 5.89 -4.48
N ARG A 408 0.16 4.81 -5.16
CA ARG A 408 0.12 4.68 -6.62
C ARG A 408 -0.84 3.55 -7.02
N GLY A 409 -1.84 3.85 -7.84
CA GLY A 409 -2.79 2.87 -8.33
C GLY A 409 -3.74 3.43 -9.37
N LEU A 410 -4.33 2.55 -10.13
CA LEU A 410 -5.32 2.87 -11.16
C LEU A 410 -6.67 3.22 -10.55
N ARG A 411 -7.43 4.11 -11.20
CA ARG A 411 -8.84 4.39 -10.85
C ARG A 411 -9.76 3.30 -11.33
N THR A 412 -9.51 2.81 -12.55
CA THR A 412 -10.27 1.76 -13.24
C THR A 412 -9.31 0.91 -14.04
N LEU A 413 -9.62 -0.37 -14.22
CA LEU A 413 -8.87 -1.27 -15.09
C LEU A 413 -9.88 -2.11 -15.89
N PRO A 414 -10.46 -1.53 -16.96
CA PRO A 414 -11.42 -2.22 -17.80
C PRO A 414 -10.71 -3.31 -18.61
N VAL A 415 -11.25 -4.52 -18.55
CA VAL A 415 -10.73 -5.70 -19.24
C VAL A 415 -11.83 -6.45 -19.99
N GLU A 416 -11.40 -7.23 -20.97
CA GLU A 416 -12.20 -8.25 -21.66
C GLU A 416 -11.50 -9.60 -21.56
N PHE A 417 -12.27 -10.68 -21.58
CA PHE A 417 -11.82 -12.07 -21.50
C PHE A 417 -12.86 -13.00 -22.11
N VAL A 418 -12.53 -14.28 -22.30
CA VAL A 418 -13.50 -15.28 -22.75
C VAL A 418 -14.41 -15.68 -21.60
N PRO A 419 -15.76 -15.50 -21.72
CA PRO A 419 -16.70 -15.81 -20.65
C PRO A 419 -16.85 -17.31 -20.38
N GLY A 420 -17.35 -17.66 -19.19
CA GLY A 420 -17.82 -19.03 -18.87
C GLY A 420 -16.72 -20.07 -18.67
N HIS A 421 -15.45 -19.67 -18.46
CA HIS A 421 -14.38 -20.63 -18.19
C HIS A 421 -14.35 -21.03 -16.72
N THR A 422 -14.96 -22.18 -16.38
CA THR A 422 -14.80 -22.79 -15.07
C THR A 422 -13.42 -23.45 -15.01
N ALA A 423 -12.47 -22.85 -14.30
CA ALA A 423 -11.22 -23.52 -14.00
C ALA A 423 -11.51 -24.76 -13.16
N PRO A 424 -10.76 -25.87 -13.32
CA PRO A 424 -10.91 -27.02 -12.45
C PRO A 424 -10.69 -26.61 -10.99
N GLU A 425 -11.58 -27.05 -10.11
CA GLU A 425 -11.44 -26.87 -8.67
C GLU A 425 -10.09 -27.46 -8.21
N GLY A 426 -9.21 -26.62 -7.73
CA GLY A 426 -7.91 -27.03 -7.19
C GLY A 426 -7.33 -25.90 -6.36
N ASP A 427 -6.91 -26.23 -5.15
CA ASP A 427 -6.19 -25.32 -4.26
C ASP A 427 -4.90 -24.87 -4.94
N ILE A 428 -4.85 -23.58 -5.36
CA ILE A 428 -3.76 -22.99 -6.14
C ILE A 428 -2.45 -22.96 -5.34
N LEU A 429 -2.52 -23.06 -4.02
CA LEU A 429 -1.37 -22.97 -3.11
C LEU A 429 -0.99 -24.28 -2.42
N SER A 430 -1.63 -25.41 -2.76
CA SER A 430 -1.44 -26.70 -2.08
C SER A 430 -0.21 -27.51 -2.53
N THR A 431 0.78 -26.89 -3.16
CA THR A 431 2.07 -27.55 -3.38
C THR A 431 3.11 -27.04 -2.38
N PRO A 432 3.89 -27.92 -1.71
CA PRO A 432 4.78 -27.60 -0.60
C PRO A 432 5.94 -26.67 -0.94
#